data_403f92aed552520e70073486da4eca48
#
_entry.id   403f92aed552520e70073486da4eca48
#
_cell.length_a   1.000
_cell.length_b   1.000
_cell.length_c   1.000
_cell.angle_alpha   90.00
_cell.angle_beta   90.00
_cell.angle_gamma   90.00
#
_symmetry.space_group_name_H-M   'P 1'
#
loop_
_entity.id
_entity.type
_entity.pdbx_description
1 polymer ?
#
loop_
_entity_poly.entity_id
_entity_poly.type
_entity_poly.pdbx_seq_one_letter_code
_entity_poly.pdbx_strand_id
1 'polypeptide(L)'
;LGKDKVFVVSYPEGCKDANDVLCEHGIDGVVGLVDGAKPLPISGLYDPDHFYQTVDEIYAHGLGQGETTGYKNVDELYTIREGQLTVVTGIPSSGKSEFIDQLMVNLAENRDWKFAICSFENEPSLHISKLASKYLRKPFFDGVTQRMSHDELGEAKKCISSNFCFVYQ
;
A
#
# COMPACT_ATOMS: atom_id res chain seq x y z
N LEU A 1 31.07 16.56 1.61
CA LEU A 1 30.67 16.78 0.22
C LEU A 1 29.18 16.43 0.12
N GLY A 2 28.33 17.34 -0.42
CA GLY A 2 26.92 17.03 -0.67
C GLY A 2 26.78 15.93 -1.73
N LYS A 3 25.70 15.12 -1.67
CA LYS A 3 25.44 14.03 -2.62
C LYS A 3 25.33 14.51 -4.07
N ASP A 4 24.96 15.78 -4.25
CA ASP A 4 24.91 16.52 -5.51
C ASP A 4 26.28 16.71 -6.23
N LYS A 5 27.37 16.46 -5.51
CA LYS A 5 28.76 16.58 -6.01
C LYS A 5 29.46 15.22 -6.15
N VAL A 6 28.74 14.13 -6.01
CA VAL A 6 29.27 12.77 -6.13
C VAL A 6 28.80 12.15 -7.41
N PHE A 7 29.73 11.61 -8.19
CA PHE A 7 29.48 10.89 -9.43
C PHE A 7 29.95 9.45 -9.29
N VAL A 8 29.23 8.54 -9.93
CA VAL A 8 29.53 7.10 -9.95
C VAL A 8 30.00 6.72 -11.35
N VAL A 9 31.11 6.03 -11.43
CA VAL A 9 31.63 5.44 -12.66
C VAL A 9 31.26 3.96 -12.74
N SER A 10 31.05 3.45 -13.94
CA SER A 10 30.84 2.03 -14.20
C SER A 10 32.06 1.47 -14.93
N TYR A 11 32.72 0.47 -14.36
CA TYR A 11 33.88 -0.16 -14.97
C TYR A 11 33.45 -1.12 -16.10
N PRO A 12 34.25 -1.22 -17.18
CA PRO A 12 34.08 -2.23 -18.21
C PRO A 12 34.16 -3.65 -17.63
N GLU A 13 33.58 -4.59 -18.35
CA GLU A 13 33.62 -6.01 -17.96
C GLU A 13 35.09 -6.48 -17.86
N GLY A 14 35.42 -7.10 -16.73
CA GLY A 14 36.79 -7.56 -16.44
C GLY A 14 37.62 -6.60 -15.59
N CYS A 15 37.29 -5.31 -15.53
CA CYS A 15 38.01 -4.30 -14.75
C CYS A 15 37.35 -4.08 -13.37
N LYS A 16 38.13 -4.13 -12.30
CA LYS A 16 37.66 -3.95 -10.92
C LYS A 16 37.81 -2.51 -10.41
N ASP A 17 38.78 -1.82 -10.96
CA ASP A 17 39.14 -0.46 -10.56
C ASP A 17 39.72 0.35 -11.75
N ALA A 18 40.01 1.63 -11.51
CA ALA A 18 40.56 2.51 -12.53
C ALA A 18 41.96 2.09 -13.00
N ASN A 19 42.72 1.36 -12.19
CA ASN A 19 44.04 0.88 -12.57
C ASN A 19 43.93 -0.26 -13.59
N ASP A 20 42.98 -1.16 -13.41
CA ASP A 20 42.71 -2.21 -14.40
C ASP A 20 42.31 -1.59 -15.74
N VAL A 21 41.45 -0.57 -15.73
CA VAL A 21 41.05 0.17 -16.95
C VAL A 21 42.26 0.86 -17.60
N LEU A 22 43.15 1.44 -16.80
CA LEU A 22 44.38 2.05 -17.33
C LEU A 22 45.29 1.02 -18.00
N CYS A 23 45.44 -0.16 -17.40
CA CYS A 23 46.27 -1.24 -17.93
C CYS A 23 45.70 -1.87 -19.21
N GLU A 24 44.38 -2.04 -19.31
CA GLU A 24 43.72 -2.71 -20.41
C GLU A 24 43.31 -1.76 -21.55
N HIS A 25 42.86 -0.55 -21.21
CA HIS A 25 42.27 0.41 -22.15
C HIS A 25 43.07 1.73 -22.26
N GLY A 26 44.17 1.86 -21.54
CA GLY A 26 44.99 3.04 -21.58
C GLY A 26 44.35 4.28 -20.94
N ILE A 27 44.98 5.43 -21.16
CA ILE A 27 44.53 6.71 -20.60
C ILE A 27 43.15 7.13 -21.17
N ASP A 28 42.88 6.80 -22.42
CA ASP A 28 41.60 7.14 -23.08
C ASP A 28 40.44 6.36 -22.42
N GLY A 29 40.69 5.14 -21.96
CA GLY A 29 39.71 4.38 -21.18
C GLY A 29 39.38 5.04 -19.83
N VAL A 30 40.38 5.56 -19.13
CA VAL A 30 40.18 6.27 -17.86
C VAL A 30 39.43 7.60 -18.07
N VAL A 31 39.78 8.34 -19.13
CA VAL A 31 39.04 9.58 -19.50
C VAL A 31 37.57 9.23 -19.79
N GLY A 32 37.32 8.18 -20.55
CA GLY A 32 35.96 7.71 -20.84
C GLY A 32 35.14 7.33 -19.59
N LEU A 33 35.79 6.80 -18.53
CA LEU A 33 35.11 6.59 -17.24
C LEU A 33 34.65 7.89 -16.59
N VAL A 34 35.49 8.93 -16.66
CA VAL A 34 35.16 10.23 -16.05
C VAL A 34 34.05 10.94 -16.83
N ASP A 35 34.17 10.92 -18.17
CA ASP A 35 33.17 11.54 -19.05
C ASP A 35 31.82 10.82 -19.01
N GLY A 36 31.83 9.50 -18.79
CA GLY A 36 30.64 8.66 -18.62
C GLY A 36 30.09 8.61 -17.20
N ALA A 37 30.70 9.31 -16.24
CA ALA A 37 30.29 9.29 -14.84
C ALA A 37 28.87 9.87 -14.66
N LYS A 38 28.02 9.15 -13.93
CA LYS A 38 26.64 9.56 -13.65
C LYS A 38 26.52 10.13 -12.24
N PRO A 39 25.65 11.13 -12.01
CA PRO A 39 25.39 11.62 -10.66
C PRO A 39 24.95 10.47 -9.73
N LEU A 40 25.38 10.54 -8.47
CA LEU A 40 24.91 9.58 -7.48
C LEU A 40 23.38 9.67 -7.36
N PRO A 41 22.63 8.55 -7.52
CA PRO A 41 21.19 8.59 -7.38
C PRO A 41 20.75 9.15 -6.03
N ILE A 42 19.92 10.17 -6.05
CA ILE A 42 19.29 10.72 -4.85
C ILE A 42 18.05 9.89 -4.58
N SER A 43 17.98 9.26 -3.42
CA SER A 43 16.82 8.45 -3.03
C SER A 43 15.53 9.27 -3.14
N GLY A 44 14.57 8.78 -3.93
CA GLY A 44 13.29 9.43 -4.18
C GLY A 44 13.29 10.42 -5.36
N LEU A 45 14.44 10.63 -6.04
CA LEU A 45 14.53 11.42 -7.27
C LEU A 45 14.86 10.48 -8.44
N TYR A 46 13.97 10.40 -9.39
CA TYR A 46 14.08 9.54 -10.58
C TYR A 46 13.88 10.35 -11.84
N ASP A 47 14.65 10.04 -12.87
CA ASP A 47 14.41 10.57 -14.21
C ASP A 47 13.12 9.97 -14.79
N PRO A 48 12.38 10.67 -15.65
CA PRO A 48 11.15 10.19 -16.28
C PRO A 48 11.30 8.83 -16.97
N ASP A 49 12.45 8.58 -17.56
CA ASP A 49 12.79 7.33 -18.28
C ASP A 49 12.60 6.08 -17.40
N HIS A 50 12.82 6.24 -16.10
CA HIS A 50 12.60 5.18 -15.12
C HIS A 50 11.17 4.65 -15.11
N PHE A 51 10.21 5.48 -15.50
CA PHE A 51 8.78 5.16 -15.47
C PHE A 51 8.19 4.83 -16.85
N TYR A 52 8.95 4.97 -17.95
CA TYR A 52 8.40 4.80 -19.30
C TYR A 52 7.81 3.42 -19.54
N GLN A 53 8.42 2.37 -19.03
CA GLN A 53 7.86 1.02 -19.13
C GLN A 53 6.47 0.95 -18.49
N THR A 54 6.31 1.52 -17.30
CA THR A 54 5.01 1.58 -16.59
C THR A 54 3.99 2.44 -17.38
N VAL A 55 4.45 3.52 -18.02
CA VAL A 55 3.61 4.36 -18.88
C VAL A 55 3.11 3.57 -20.07
N ASP A 56 3.98 2.79 -20.71
CA ASP A 56 3.62 1.93 -21.84
C ASP A 56 2.62 0.84 -21.44
N GLU A 57 2.80 0.24 -20.26
CA GLU A 57 1.84 -0.73 -19.70
C GLU A 57 0.46 -0.09 -19.44
N ILE A 58 0.44 1.11 -18.86
CA ILE A 58 -0.80 1.87 -18.63
C ILE A 58 -1.46 2.23 -19.97
N TYR A 59 -0.67 2.60 -20.97
CA TYR A 59 -1.19 2.92 -22.31
C TYR A 59 -1.81 1.70 -22.99
N ALA A 60 -1.17 0.53 -22.88
CA ALA A 60 -1.62 -0.70 -23.53
C ALA A 60 -2.85 -1.33 -22.84
N HIS A 61 -2.90 -1.28 -21.51
CA HIS A 61 -3.87 -2.05 -20.71
C HIS A 61 -4.79 -1.17 -19.84
N GLY A 62 -4.58 0.14 -19.84
CA GLY A 62 -5.25 1.07 -18.94
C GLY A 62 -4.76 0.91 -17.48
N LEU A 63 -5.34 1.70 -16.61
CA LEU A 63 -5.19 1.50 -15.18
C LEU A 63 -6.03 0.27 -14.81
N GLY A 64 -5.43 -0.89 -14.53
CA GLY A 64 -6.12 -2.13 -14.17
C GLY A 64 -7.35 -1.92 -13.24
N GLN A 65 -8.24 -2.88 -13.14
CA GLN A 65 -9.35 -2.81 -12.19
C GLN A 65 -8.79 -2.85 -10.75
N GLY A 66 -9.38 -2.03 -9.85
CA GLY A 66 -9.11 -2.10 -8.43
C GLY A 66 -9.79 -3.31 -7.77
N GLU A 67 -9.60 -3.46 -6.47
CA GLU A 67 -10.23 -4.50 -5.66
C GLU A 67 -11.72 -4.21 -5.45
N THR A 68 -12.51 -5.25 -5.39
CA THR A 68 -13.96 -5.18 -5.13
C THR A 68 -14.24 -4.63 -3.73
N THR A 69 -15.25 -3.79 -3.62
CA THR A 69 -15.77 -3.33 -2.32
C THR A 69 -16.58 -4.42 -1.60
N GLY A 70 -16.96 -5.47 -2.31
CA GLY A 70 -17.91 -6.48 -1.84
C GLY A 70 -19.38 -6.08 -2.05
N TYR A 71 -19.63 -4.93 -2.65
CA TYR A 71 -20.97 -4.45 -3.01
C TYR A 71 -21.09 -4.31 -4.52
N LYS A 72 -21.81 -5.19 -5.18
CA LYS A 72 -21.93 -5.24 -6.65
C LYS A 72 -22.27 -3.88 -7.27
N ASN A 73 -23.25 -3.18 -6.71
CA ASN A 73 -23.70 -1.89 -7.23
C ASN A 73 -22.65 -0.79 -7.07
N VAL A 74 -21.77 -0.90 -6.07
CA VAL A 74 -20.66 0.03 -5.87
C VAL A 74 -19.53 -0.31 -6.83
N ASP A 75 -19.23 -1.59 -7.01
CA ASP A 75 -18.16 -2.09 -7.85
C ASP A 75 -18.30 -1.72 -9.34
N GLU A 76 -19.54 -1.47 -9.79
CA GLU A 76 -19.82 -0.94 -11.13
C GLU A 76 -19.35 0.52 -11.32
N LEU A 77 -19.22 1.26 -10.22
CA LEU A 77 -18.88 2.69 -10.23
C LEU A 77 -17.52 2.99 -9.61
N TYR A 78 -17.08 2.17 -8.65
CA TYR A 78 -15.91 2.41 -7.86
C TYR A 78 -15.28 1.10 -7.40
N THR A 79 -13.95 1.00 -7.54
CA THR A 79 -13.14 -0.08 -7.00
C THR A 79 -11.97 0.51 -6.21
N ILE A 80 -11.42 -0.25 -5.29
CA ILE A 80 -10.40 0.22 -4.37
C ILE A 80 -9.02 -0.10 -4.92
N ARG A 81 -8.10 0.87 -4.85
CA ARG A 81 -6.71 0.69 -5.26
C ARG A 81 -5.75 1.14 -4.18
N GLU A 82 -4.65 0.44 -4.08
CA GLU A 82 -3.52 0.87 -3.26
C GLU A 82 -2.97 2.21 -3.76
N GLY A 83 -2.44 3.01 -2.84
CA GLY A 83 -1.86 4.31 -3.14
C GLY A 83 -2.86 5.43 -3.43
N GLN A 84 -4.17 5.18 -3.36
CA GLN A 84 -5.20 6.21 -3.56
C GLN A 84 -5.74 6.74 -2.24
N LEU A 85 -5.94 8.06 -2.19
CA LEU A 85 -6.69 8.72 -1.13
C LEU A 85 -8.18 8.72 -1.49
N THR A 86 -9.00 8.08 -0.66
CA THR A 86 -10.46 8.10 -0.79
C THR A 86 -11.08 8.90 0.34
N VAL A 87 -11.94 9.86 0.01
CA VAL A 87 -12.69 10.67 0.99
C VAL A 87 -14.15 10.32 0.92
N VAL A 88 -14.71 9.82 2.02
CA VAL A 88 -16.15 9.51 2.14
C VAL A 88 -16.85 10.61 2.94
N THR A 89 -17.77 11.30 2.31
CA THR A 89 -18.54 12.39 2.93
C THR A 89 -20.02 12.09 2.98
N GLY A 90 -20.75 12.81 3.80
CA GLY A 90 -22.21 12.70 3.91
C GLY A 90 -22.70 13.35 5.21
N ILE A 91 -23.99 13.49 5.32
CA ILE A 91 -24.66 14.07 6.50
C ILE A 91 -24.40 13.22 7.75
N PRO A 92 -24.46 13.79 8.96
CA PRO A 92 -24.37 13.03 10.20
C PRO A 92 -25.37 11.87 10.24
N SER A 93 -24.96 10.76 10.84
CA SER A 93 -25.79 9.54 10.99
C SER A 93 -26.21 8.85 9.68
N SER A 94 -25.55 9.15 8.55
CA SER A 94 -25.84 8.51 7.25
C SER A 94 -25.20 7.13 7.06
N GLY A 95 -24.47 6.62 8.06
CA GLY A 95 -23.84 5.30 8.01
C GLY A 95 -22.45 5.27 7.36
N LYS A 96 -21.77 6.41 7.15
CA LYS A 96 -20.42 6.47 6.55
C LYS A 96 -19.43 5.53 7.22
N SER A 97 -19.29 5.61 8.53
CA SER A 97 -18.38 4.78 9.31
C SER A 97 -18.76 3.31 9.23
N GLU A 98 -20.06 3.00 9.26
CA GLU A 98 -20.56 1.64 9.11
C GLU A 98 -20.23 1.05 7.72
N PHE A 99 -20.31 1.87 6.67
CA PHE A 99 -19.93 1.48 5.31
C PHE A 99 -18.43 1.22 5.22
N ILE A 100 -17.59 2.12 5.76
CA ILE A 100 -16.12 1.97 5.75
C ILE A 100 -15.69 0.73 6.54
N ASP A 101 -16.26 0.51 7.72
CA ASP A 101 -15.97 -0.66 8.53
C ASP A 101 -16.31 -1.96 7.81
N GLN A 102 -17.46 -2.01 7.13
CA GLN A 102 -17.83 -3.20 6.33
C GLN A 102 -16.90 -3.39 5.14
N LEU A 103 -16.49 -2.30 4.48
CA LEU A 103 -15.55 -2.33 3.39
C LEU A 103 -14.20 -2.92 3.81
N MET A 104 -13.68 -2.46 4.95
CA MET A 104 -12.42 -2.99 5.52
C MET A 104 -12.54 -4.48 5.86
N VAL A 105 -13.67 -4.90 6.44
CA VAL A 105 -13.93 -6.32 6.72
C VAL A 105 -13.97 -7.14 5.43
N ASN A 106 -14.67 -6.67 4.39
CA ASN A 106 -14.74 -7.36 3.10
C ASN A 106 -13.35 -7.54 2.46
N LEU A 107 -12.52 -6.50 2.50
CA LEU A 107 -11.15 -6.56 1.96
C LEU A 107 -10.23 -7.45 2.80
N ALA A 108 -10.38 -7.44 4.13
CA ALA A 108 -9.64 -8.33 5.00
C ALA A 108 -9.97 -9.81 4.73
N GLU A 109 -11.27 -10.13 4.59
CA GLU A 109 -11.73 -11.50 4.31
C GLU A 109 -11.34 -12.00 2.92
N ASN A 110 -11.51 -11.16 1.89
CA ASN A 110 -11.38 -11.61 0.50
C ASN A 110 -9.97 -11.43 -0.08
N ARG A 111 -9.17 -10.52 0.49
CA ARG A 111 -7.87 -10.10 -0.07
C ARG A 111 -6.73 -10.05 0.96
N ASP A 112 -7.00 -10.43 2.19
CA ASP A 112 -6.02 -10.38 3.31
C ASP A 112 -5.40 -8.99 3.53
N TRP A 113 -6.17 -7.92 3.23
CA TRP A 113 -5.71 -6.56 3.44
C TRP A 113 -5.52 -6.27 4.93
N LYS A 114 -4.51 -5.45 5.22
CA LYS A 114 -4.18 -5.00 6.57
C LYS A 114 -4.56 -3.53 6.72
N PHE A 115 -5.14 -3.19 7.87
CA PHE A 115 -5.65 -1.85 8.15
C PHE A 115 -5.07 -1.26 9.42
N ALA A 116 -4.65 0.01 9.32
CA ALA A 116 -4.35 0.83 10.49
C ALA A 116 -5.51 1.81 10.71
N ILE A 117 -6.24 1.63 11.80
CA ILE A 117 -7.39 2.47 12.15
C ILE A 117 -6.95 3.58 13.08
N CYS A 118 -7.17 4.83 12.67
CA CYS A 118 -6.98 6.02 13.46
C CYS A 118 -8.35 6.68 13.66
N SER A 119 -9.08 6.29 14.71
CA SER A 119 -10.43 6.78 15.01
C SER A 119 -10.42 7.46 16.36
N PHE A 120 -10.78 8.74 16.36
CA PHE A 120 -10.88 9.54 17.59
C PHE A 120 -12.32 9.63 18.13
N GLU A 121 -13.31 9.09 17.39
CA GLU A 121 -14.72 9.12 17.80
C GLU A 121 -15.13 7.89 18.62
N ASN A 122 -14.52 6.75 18.35
CA ASN A 122 -14.88 5.49 19.00
C ASN A 122 -13.72 4.95 19.82
N GLU A 123 -14.03 4.49 21.02
CA GLU A 123 -13.10 3.71 21.80
C GLU A 123 -12.76 2.40 21.06
N PRO A 124 -11.49 1.97 21.01
CA PRO A 124 -11.07 0.79 20.28
C PRO A 124 -11.86 -0.49 20.61
N SER A 125 -12.21 -0.71 21.89
CA SER A 125 -13.01 -1.87 22.32
C SER A 125 -14.40 -1.89 21.67
N LEU A 126 -15.05 -0.73 21.59
CA LEU A 126 -16.34 -0.59 20.93
C LEU A 126 -16.22 -0.74 19.43
N HIS A 127 -15.17 -0.21 18.82
CA HIS A 127 -14.92 -0.37 17.38
C HIS A 127 -14.66 -1.83 17.02
N ILE A 128 -13.84 -2.55 17.81
CA ILE A 128 -13.62 -3.99 17.65
C ILE A 128 -14.93 -4.77 17.72
N SER A 129 -15.84 -4.43 18.64
CA SER A 129 -17.16 -5.09 18.71
C SER A 129 -18.01 -4.90 17.45
N LYS A 130 -17.92 -3.71 16.80
CA LYS A 130 -18.58 -3.43 15.53
C LYS A 130 -17.95 -4.23 14.38
N LEU A 131 -16.62 -4.29 14.30
CA LEU A 131 -15.94 -5.10 13.28
C LEU A 131 -16.27 -6.59 13.43
N ALA A 132 -16.31 -7.12 14.66
CA ALA A 132 -16.70 -8.48 14.93
C ALA A 132 -18.14 -8.76 14.48
N SER A 133 -19.06 -7.83 14.71
CA SER A 133 -20.44 -7.94 14.26
C SER A 133 -20.55 -8.00 12.73
N LYS A 134 -19.74 -7.25 12.03
CA LYS A 134 -19.68 -7.21 10.55
C LYS A 134 -19.08 -8.49 9.98
N TYR A 135 -18.00 -8.95 10.55
CA TYR A 135 -17.32 -10.18 10.16
C TYR A 135 -18.23 -11.39 10.29
N LEU A 136 -18.87 -11.56 11.46
CA LEU A 136 -19.76 -12.69 11.72
C LEU A 136 -21.19 -12.50 11.19
N ARG A 137 -21.55 -11.29 10.76
CA ARG A 137 -22.93 -10.92 10.38
C ARG A 137 -23.95 -11.23 11.48
N LYS A 138 -23.51 -11.11 12.74
CA LYS A 138 -24.30 -11.35 13.94
C LYS A 138 -24.10 -10.17 14.91
N PRO A 139 -25.13 -9.79 15.67
CA PRO A 139 -24.97 -8.75 16.67
C PRO A 139 -23.99 -9.16 17.77
N PHE A 140 -23.22 -8.21 18.27
CA PHE A 140 -22.35 -8.37 19.43
C PHE A 140 -23.16 -8.33 20.74
N PHE A 141 -24.12 -7.42 20.80
CA PHE A 141 -24.98 -7.23 22.00
C PHE A 141 -26.25 -8.08 21.91
N ASP A 142 -26.80 -8.39 23.08
CA ASP A 142 -28.10 -9.05 23.18
C ASP A 142 -29.21 -8.16 22.59
N GLY A 143 -30.15 -8.76 21.87
CA GLY A 143 -31.24 -8.06 21.22
C GLY A 143 -32.29 -9.02 20.67
N VAL A 144 -33.07 -8.56 19.69
CA VAL A 144 -34.14 -9.32 19.07
C VAL A 144 -33.62 -10.57 18.33
N THR A 145 -32.41 -10.45 17.75
CA THR A 145 -31.75 -11.55 17.04
C THR A 145 -30.67 -12.17 17.91
N GLN A 146 -30.41 -13.46 17.68
CA GLN A 146 -29.39 -14.19 18.41
C GLN A 146 -28.01 -13.55 18.18
N ARG A 147 -27.35 -13.18 19.29
CA ARG A 147 -25.97 -12.66 19.23
C ARG A 147 -24.96 -13.76 18.92
N MET A 148 -23.75 -13.34 18.56
CA MET A 148 -22.61 -14.25 18.41
C MET A 148 -22.30 -15.01 19.71
N SER A 149 -21.86 -16.25 19.58
CA SER A 149 -21.37 -17.06 20.69
C SER A 149 -19.94 -16.63 21.12
N HIS A 150 -19.48 -17.14 22.26
CA HIS A 150 -18.11 -16.90 22.71
C HIS A 150 -17.04 -17.48 21.77
N ASP A 151 -17.32 -18.63 21.17
CA ASP A 151 -16.41 -19.29 20.22
C ASP A 151 -16.33 -18.48 18.93
N GLU A 152 -17.47 -18.06 18.37
CA GLU A 152 -17.53 -17.16 17.21
C GLU A 152 -16.81 -15.83 17.47
N LEU A 153 -16.98 -15.24 18.66
CA LEU A 153 -16.22 -14.06 19.06
C LEU A 153 -14.70 -14.34 19.08
N GLY A 154 -14.30 -15.54 19.50
CA GLY A 154 -12.91 -15.97 19.47
C GLY A 154 -12.34 -16.00 18.04
N GLU A 155 -13.11 -16.47 17.06
CA GLU A 155 -12.73 -16.46 15.65
C GLU A 155 -12.63 -15.04 15.09
N ALA A 156 -13.62 -14.20 15.37
CA ALA A 156 -13.60 -12.79 14.96
C ALA A 156 -12.36 -12.04 15.50
N LYS A 157 -12.02 -12.27 16.79
CA LYS A 157 -10.83 -11.69 17.41
C LYS A 157 -9.53 -12.11 16.69
N LYS A 158 -9.41 -13.36 16.27
CA LYS A 158 -8.24 -13.83 15.50
C LYS A 158 -8.12 -13.11 14.16
N CYS A 159 -9.22 -13.03 13.41
CA CYS A 159 -9.25 -12.29 12.15
C CYS A 159 -8.90 -10.82 12.35
N ILE A 160 -9.49 -10.15 13.34
CA ILE A 160 -9.24 -8.74 13.64
C ILE A 160 -7.76 -8.54 14.04
N SER A 161 -7.20 -9.41 14.88
CA SER A 161 -5.79 -9.31 15.28
C SER A 161 -4.82 -9.52 14.13
N SER A 162 -5.20 -10.28 13.12
CA SER A 162 -4.36 -10.53 11.95
C SER A 162 -4.41 -9.39 10.93
N ASN A 163 -5.53 -8.67 10.84
CA ASN A 163 -5.79 -7.72 9.75
C ASN A 163 -5.90 -6.26 10.19
N PHE A 164 -6.05 -5.98 11.48
CA PHE A 164 -6.28 -4.62 11.97
C PHE A 164 -5.32 -4.22 13.08
N CYS A 165 -4.87 -3.00 13.05
CA CYS A 165 -4.21 -2.33 14.18
C CYS A 165 -4.89 -0.99 14.46
N PHE A 166 -4.83 -0.54 15.71
CA PHE A 166 -5.47 0.70 16.16
C PHE A 166 -4.40 1.68 16.62
N VAL A 167 -4.47 2.90 16.12
CA VAL A 167 -3.69 4.03 16.63
C VAL A 167 -4.56 4.71 17.68
N TYR A 168 -4.15 4.62 18.93
CA TYR A 168 -4.87 5.17 20.08
C TYR A 168 -3.91 5.96 20.98
N GLN A 169 -4.33 7.16 21.39
CA GLN A 169 -3.61 8.01 22.34
C GLN A 169 -4.42 8.18 23.63
#